data_25e6d855abfab891ba652d2edb84a23d
#
_entry.id   25e6d855abfab891ba652d2edb84a23d
#
_cell.length_a   1.000
_cell.length_b   1.000
_cell.length_c   1.000
_cell.angle_alpha   90.00
_cell.angle_beta   90.00
_cell.angle_gamma   90.00
#
_symmetry.space_group_name_H-M   'P 1'
#
loop_
_entity.id
_entity.type
_entity.pdbx_description
1 polymer ?
#
loop_
_entity_poly.entity_id
_entity_poly.type
_entity_poly.pdbx_seq_one_letter_code
_entity_poly.pdbx_strand_id
1 'polypeptide(L)'
;KFKLNNDDLRSECLKEGKYKKRLFFIEGNSHTANYIPMFNNLDLNPGDSFYYSHNSDILSDTTINKISDLKNIYDEIVFVTNIENYNLYNLENIKIKTDKDIKILILSTIPNLENGREPLKCFIRGTDCTYSKINDFKNRDLNNYFNHIREFISKTSNNRILFYNSYDTICPKSPCYSYNVEEDKLSHRDKSHLTIEGSLLLKKEFLKFYKINYK
;
A
#
# COMPACT_ATOMS: atom_id res chain seq x y z
N LYS A 1 -3.19 0.94 -19.00
CA LYS A 1 -4.08 2.14 -18.99
C LYS A 1 -5.24 1.84 -18.06
N PHE A 2 -5.42 2.64 -16.99
CA PHE A 2 -6.61 2.58 -16.18
C PHE A 2 -7.81 3.05 -17.01
N LYS A 3 -8.90 2.27 -16.99
CA LYS A 3 -10.19 2.77 -17.44
C LYS A 3 -10.86 3.43 -16.22
N LEU A 4 -11.09 4.74 -16.32
CA LEU A 4 -11.96 5.45 -15.39
C LEU A 4 -13.40 5.14 -15.78
N ASN A 5 -14.19 4.60 -14.86
CA ASN A 5 -15.64 4.61 -15.05
C ASN A 5 -16.14 6.05 -14.93
N ASN A 6 -16.86 6.53 -15.94
CA ASN A 6 -17.24 7.94 -16.09
C ASN A 6 -18.19 8.50 -15.01
N ASP A 7 -18.80 7.65 -14.17
CA ASP A 7 -19.84 8.09 -13.24
C ASP A 7 -19.32 8.48 -11.85
N ASP A 8 -18.02 8.17 -11.55
CA ASP A 8 -17.41 8.63 -10.31
C ASP A 8 -15.90 8.85 -10.50
N LEU A 9 -15.58 9.93 -11.19
CA LEU A 9 -14.23 10.27 -11.68
C LEU A 9 -13.12 10.39 -10.61
N ARG A 10 -13.42 10.16 -9.33
CA ARG A 10 -12.49 10.40 -8.21
C ARG A 10 -12.12 9.18 -7.38
N SER A 11 -12.86 8.07 -7.49
CA SER A 11 -12.74 7.01 -6.48
C SER A 11 -12.31 5.63 -6.97
N GLU A 12 -12.45 5.31 -8.25
CA GLU A 12 -12.23 3.94 -8.74
C GLU A 12 -11.35 3.85 -9.98
N CYS A 13 -10.39 2.93 -9.98
CA CYS A 13 -9.50 2.66 -11.11
C CYS A 13 -9.35 1.15 -11.33
N LEU A 14 -9.52 0.68 -12.56
CA LEU A 14 -9.34 -0.73 -12.93
C LEU A 14 -8.23 -0.87 -13.98
N LYS A 15 -7.25 -1.75 -13.69
CA LYS A 15 -6.28 -2.25 -14.65
C LYS A 15 -6.54 -3.74 -14.85
N GLU A 16 -7.12 -4.12 -15.96
CA GLU A 16 -7.39 -5.53 -16.27
C GLU A 16 -6.15 -6.25 -16.82
N GLY A 17 -5.92 -7.46 -16.31
CA GLY A 17 -5.00 -8.41 -16.89
C GLY A 17 -5.57 -9.07 -18.15
N LYS A 18 -4.71 -9.73 -18.91
CA LYS A 18 -5.14 -10.47 -20.11
C LYS A 18 -6.10 -11.62 -19.79
N TYR A 19 -5.88 -12.25 -18.64
CA TYR A 19 -6.71 -13.33 -18.11
C TYR A 19 -7.23 -12.90 -16.74
N LYS A 20 -8.50 -13.17 -16.44
CA LYS A 20 -9.12 -12.81 -15.16
C LYS A 20 -8.82 -13.86 -14.07
N LYS A 21 -7.54 -14.13 -13.83
CA LYS A 21 -7.11 -15.14 -12.88
C LYS A 21 -7.12 -14.62 -11.45
N ARG A 22 -6.46 -13.46 -11.21
CA ARG A 22 -6.36 -12.86 -9.87
C ARG A 22 -6.71 -11.38 -9.92
N LEU A 23 -7.48 -10.94 -8.94
CA LEU A 23 -7.77 -9.54 -8.71
C LEU A 23 -7.15 -9.07 -7.39
N PHE A 24 -6.30 -8.05 -7.46
CA PHE A 24 -5.91 -7.26 -6.30
C PHE A 24 -6.93 -6.15 -6.11
N PHE A 25 -7.83 -6.34 -5.16
CA PHE A 25 -8.83 -5.36 -4.79
C PHE A 25 -8.23 -4.44 -3.72
N ILE A 26 -7.80 -3.25 -4.12
CA ILE A 26 -7.09 -2.29 -3.29
C ILE A 26 -8.09 -1.27 -2.77
N GLU A 27 -8.29 -1.21 -1.46
CA GLU A 27 -9.18 -0.27 -0.83
C GLU A 27 -8.48 0.49 0.30
N GLY A 28 -8.77 1.77 0.39
CA GLY A 28 -8.28 2.61 1.48
C GLY A 28 -8.24 4.09 1.11
N ASN A 29 -7.71 4.89 2.02
CA ASN A 29 -7.60 6.33 1.90
C ASN A 29 -6.34 6.76 1.10
N SER A 30 -5.95 8.03 1.26
CA SER A 30 -4.78 8.61 0.60
C SER A 30 -3.46 7.89 0.91
N HIS A 31 -3.34 7.22 2.06
CA HIS A 31 -2.14 6.46 2.40
C HIS A 31 -2.05 5.15 1.60
N THR A 32 -3.17 4.49 1.36
CA THR A 32 -3.24 3.35 0.43
C THR A 32 -2.93 3.80 -0.99
N ALA A 33 -3.39 4.99 -1.39
CA ALA A 33 -3.11 5.58 -2.70
C ALA A 33 -1.62 5.80 -2.98
N ASN A 34 -0.77 5.90 -1.96
CA ASN A 34 0.69 5.97 -2.11
C ASN A 34 1.28 4.77 -2.88
N TYR A 35 0.62 3.63 -2.85
CA TYR A 35 1.08 2.41 -3.51
C TYR A 35 0.59 2.27 -4.96
N ILE A 36 -0.39 3.06 -5.39
CA ILE A 36 -1.01 2.93 -6.72
C ILE A 36 0.00 3.11 -7.87
N PRO A 37 0.89 4.12 -7.87
CA PRO A 37 1.89 4.22 -8.92
C PRO A 37 2.79 2.99 -9.02
N MET A 38 3.14 2.38 -7.88
CA MET A 38 3.88 1.11 -7.86
C MET A 38 3.06 0.01 -8.53
N PHE A 39 1.82 -0.25 -8.09
CA PHE A 39 0.96 -1.29 -8.65
C PHE A 39 0.75 -1.11 -10.16
N ASN A 40 0.60 0.14 -10.62
CA ASN A 40 0.45 0.46 -12.03
C ASN A 40 1.63 0.03 -12.88
N ASN A 41 2.82 0.13 -12.33
CA ASN A 41 4.08 -0.11 -13.02
C ASN A 41 4.63 -1.51 -12.78
N LEU A 42 3.89 -2.37 -12.05
CA LEU A 42 4.30 -3.76 -11.87
C LEU A 42 4.08 -4.57 -13.16
N ASP A 43 5.12 -5.26 -13.59
CA ASP A 43 5.04 -6.29 -14.59
C ASP A 43 4.67 -7.61 -13.90
N LEU A 44 3.38 -7.73 -13.55
CA LEU A 44 2.83 -8.93 -12.92
C LEU A 44 2.44 -9.97 -13.97
N ASN A 45 1.96 -11.11 -13.47
CA ASN A 45 1.48 -12.17 -14.37
C ASN A 45 0.36 -11.64 -15.27
N PRO A 46 0.27 -12.11 -16.52
CA PRO A 46 -0.78 -11.64 -17.45
C PRO A 46 -2.21 -11.85 -16.96
N GLY A 47 -2.39 -12.72 -15.96
CA GLY A 47 -3.69 -12.99 -15.34
C GLY A 47 -4.07 -12.07 -14.19
N ASP A 48 -3.17 -11.19 -13.73
CA ASP A 48 -3.43 -10.33 -12.59
C ASP A 48 -4.08 -9.01 -13.01
N SER A 49 -5.12 -8.64 -12.28
CA SER A 49 -5.85 -7.39 -12.43
C SER A 49 -5.75 -6.57 -11.14
N PHE A 50 -5.89 -5.26 -11.26
CA PHE A 50 -5.91 -4.33 -10.12
C PHE A 50 -7.17 -3.50 -10.18
N TYR A 51 -7.85 -3.43 -9.06
CA TYR A 51 -8.94 -2.51 -8.83
C TYR A 51 -8.62 -1.67 -7.61
N TYR A 52 -8.73 -0.36 -7.72
CA TYR A 52 -8.56 0.58 -6.61
C TYR A 52 -9.86 1.30 -6.32
N SER A 53 -10.26 1.32 -5.06
CA SER A 53 -11.36 2.09 -4.51
C SER A 53 -10.84 3.00 -3.40
N HIS A 54 -11.08 4.31 -3.55
CA HIS A 54 -10.80 5.26 -2.49
C HIS A 54 -11.94 5.25 -1.49
N ASN A 55 -11.73 4.60 -0.36
CA ASN A 55 -12.71 4.52 0.71
C ASN A 55 -12.01 4.59 2.06
N SER A 56 -12.52 5.43 2.97
CA SER A 56 -12.03 5.51 4.35
C SER A 56 -12.70 4.48 5.27
N ASP A 57 -13.87 3.99 4.88
CA ASP A 57 -14.57 2.93 5.60
C ASP A 57 -14.24 1.57 4.97
N ILE A 58 -13.15 0.99 5.45
CA ILE A 58 -12.62 -0.28 4.95
C ILE A 58 -13.64 -1.40 5.15
N LEU A 59 -13.93 -2.13 4.07
CA LEU A 59 -14.91 -3.21 4.05
C LEU A 59 -16.32 -2.76 4.48
N SER A 60 -16.78 -1.65 3.92
CA SER A 60 -18.19 -1.30 3.96
C SER A 60 -19.05 -2.40 3.32
N ASP A 61 -20.34 -2.43 3.62
CA ASP A 61 -21.25 -3.43 3.02
C ASP A 61 -21.25 -3.34 1.49
N THR A 62 -21.10 -2.13 0.95
CA THR A 62 -20.96 -1.92 -0.50
C THR A 62 -19.71 -2.61 -1.05
N THR A 63 -18.59 -2.50 -0.36
CA THR A 63 -17.33 -3.16 -0.73
C THR A 63 -17.46 -4.67 -0.67
N ILE A 64 -18.06 -5.20 0.39
CA ILE A 64 -18.29 -6.65 0.57
C ILE A 64 -19.13 -7.20 -0.57
N ASN A 65 -20.23 -6.55 -0.91
CA ASN A 65 -21.10 -6.94 -2.02
C ASN A 65 -20.33 -6.93 -3.35
N LYS A 66 -19.55 -5.88 -3.60
CA LYS A 66 -18.72 -5.77 -4.80
C LYS A 66 -17.67 -6.88 -4.91
N ILE A 67 -16.99 -7.21 -3.81
CA ILE A 67 -16.06 -8.33 -3.76
C ILE A 67 -16.78 -9.65 -4.06
N SER A 68 -17.99 -9.85 -3.53
CA SER A 68 -18.80 -11.03 -3.79
C SER A 68 -19.15 -11.18 -5.27
N ASP A 69 -19.53 -10.10 -5.94
CA ASP A 69 -19.79 -10.10 -7.39
C ASP A 69 -18.54 -10.45 -8.20
N LEU A 70 -17.39 -9.90 -7.80
CA LEU A 70 -16.11 -10.11 -8.47
C LEU A 70 -15.57 -11.53 -8.31
N LYS A 71 -15.99 -12.28 -7.28
CA LYS A 71 -15.66 -13.70 -7.11
C LYS A 71 -16.19 -14.58 -8.26
N ASN A 72 -17.24 -14.14 -8.93
CA ASN A 72 -17.79 -14.85 -10.09
C ASN A 72 -16.98 -14.59 -11.38
N ILE A 73 -16.04 -13.63 -11.34
CA ILE A 73 -15.27 -13.17 -12.50
C ILE A 73 -13.81 -13.59 -12.41
N TYR A 74 -13.25 -13.64 -11.19
CA TYR A 74 -11.84 -13.92 -10.92
C TYR A 74 -11.70 -15.19 -10.10
N ASP A 75 -10.69 -16.01 -10.43
CA ASP A 75 -10.42 -17.26 -9.70
C ASP A 75 -9.92 -16.99 -8.27
N GLU A 76 -9.23 -15.88 -8.07
CA GLU A 76 -8.64 -15.48 -6.79
C GLU A 76 -8.84 -13.98 -6.56
N ILE A 77 -9.26 -13.61 -5.34
CA ILE A 77 -9.28 -12.21 -4.90
C ILE A 77 -8.29 -12.03 -3.75
N VAL A 78 -7.45 -11.00 -3.88
CA VAL A 78 -6.57 -10.51 -2.84
C VAL A 78 -7.07 -9.15 -2.40
N PHE A 79 -7.63 -9.06 -1.21
CA PHE A 79 -8.00 -7.77 -0.62
C PHE A 79 -6.75 -7.07 -0.11
N VAL A 80 -6.51 -5.86 -0.58
CA VAL A 80 -5.30 -5.08 -0.27
C VAL A 80 -5.70 -3.80 0.44
N THR A 81 -5.14 -3.57 1.61
CA THR A 81 -5.40 -2.35 2.37
C THR A 81 -4.18 -1.90 3.17
N ASN A 82 -4.18 -0.65 3.56
CA ASN A 82 -3.23 -0.08 4.51
C ASN A 82 -3.92 0.06 5.87
N ILE A 83 -3.24 -0.35 6.92
CA ILE A 83 -3.75 -0.17 8.28
C ILE A 83 -3.01 1.00 8.91
N GLU A 84 -3.71 2.10 9.01
CA GLU A 84 -3.25 3.27 9.75
C GLU A 84 -3.58 3.15 11.25
N ASN A 85 -2.77 3.85 12.04
CA ASN A 85 -3.07 4.13 13.44
C ASN A 85 -3.20 2.92 14.37
N TYR A 86 -2.25 1.95 14.30
CA TYR A 86 -2.05 0.96 15.37
C TYR A 86 -3.33 0.18 15.79
N ASN A 87 -4.36 0.15 14.93
CA ASN A 87 -5.65 -0.36 15.31
C ASN A 87 -5.80 -1.85 14.93
N LEU A 88 -5.39 -2.74 15.85
CA LEU A 88 -5.60 -4.18 15.72
C LEU A 88 -7.08 -4.56 15.56
N TYR A 89 -8.01 -3.73 16.06
CA TYR A 89 -9.44 -3.90 15.87
C TYR A 89 -9.82 -3.91 14.38
N ASN A 90 -9.15 -3.11 13.56
CA ASN A 90 -9.37 -3.15 12.11
C ASN A 90 -8.91 -4.47 11.48
N LEU A 91 -7.83 -5.09 11.96
CA LEU A 91 -7.37 -6.39 11.48
C LEU A 91 -8.36 -7.52 11.81
N GLU A 92 -8.90 -7.54 13.03
CA GLU A 92 -9.92 -8.51 13.41
C GLU A 92 -11.20 -8.30 12.59
N ASN A 93 -11.64 -7.07 12.39
CA ASN A 93 -12.80 -6.77 11.56
C ASN A 93 -12.59 -7.19 10.10
N ILE A 94 -11.43 -6.92 9.51
CA ILE A 94 -11.08 -7.36 8.15
C ILE A 94 -11.16 -8.89 8.08
N LYS A 95 -10.58 -9.58 9.06
CA LYS A 95 -10.60 -11.04 9.14
C LYS A 95 -12.01 -11.62 9.25
N ILE A 96 -12.87 -10.99 10.06
CA ILE A 96 -14.26 -11.44 10.30
C ILE A 96 -15.12 -11.16 9.08
N LYS A 97 -15.02 -9.97 8.49
CA LYS A 97 -15.86 -9.52 7.39
C LYS A 97 -15.49 -10.14 6.03
N THR A 98 -14.26 -10.63 5.87
CA THR A 98 -13.85 -11.26 4.61
C THR A 98 -14.10 -12.78 4.66
N ASP A 99 -14.58 -13.31 3.54
CA ASP A 99 -14.72 -14.76 3.37
C ASP A 99 -13.36 -15.46 3.53
N LYS A 100 -13.39 -16.71 4.01
CA LYS A 100 -12.18 -17.50 4.28
C LYS A 100 -11.30 -17.71 3.05
N ASP A 101 -11.87 -17.63 1.86
CA ASP A 101 -11.17 -17.83 0.58
C ASP A 101 -10.48 -16.57 0.05
N ILE A 102 -10.76 -15.40 0.63
CA ILE A 102 -10.14 -14.14 0.23
C ILE A 102 -8.79 -14.00 0.94
N LYS A 103 -7.72 -13.87 0.18
CA LYS A 103 -6.41 -13.50 0.72
C LYS A 103 -6.39 -12.02 1.09
N ILE A 104 -5.65 -11.67 2.13
CA ILE A 104 -5.52 -10.31 2.62
C ILE A 104 -4.05 -9.89 2.53
N LEU A 105 -3.78 -8.79 1.86
CA LEU A 105 -2.48 -8.15 1.85
C LEU A 105 -2.54 -6.83 2.60
N ILE A 106 -1.85 -6.77 3.71
CA ILE A 106 -1.70 -5.57 4.52
C ILE A 106 -0.43 -4.85 4.07
N LEU A 107 -0.60 -3.59 3.69
CA LEU A 107 0.51 -2.69 3.40
C LEU A 107 0.85 -1.90 4.66
N SER A 108 2.12 -1.73 4.96
CA SER A 108 2.53 -0.86 6.06
C SER A 108 2.15 0.60 5.79
N THR A 109 2.10 1.40 6.83
CA THR A 109 2.08 2.86 6.66
C THR A 109 3.38 3.33 5.99
N ILE A 110 3.31 4.45 5.28
CA ILE A 110 4.50 5.11 4.75
C ILE A 110 5.20 5.87 5.89
N PRO A 111 6.54 5.85 5.97
CA PRO A 111 7.27 6.64 6.96
C PRO A 111 6.94 8.13 6.83
N ASN A 112 6.65 8.79 7.96
CA ASN A 112 6.38 10.21 8.00
C ASN A 112 7.68 11.02 8.09
N LEU A 113 7.64 12.27 7.63
CA LEU A 113 8.73 13.22 7.88
C LEU A 113 8.67 13.74 9.32
N GLU A 114 9.83 13.83 10.00
CA GLU A 114 9.91 14.26 11.41
C GLU A 114 9.35 15.67 11.64
N ASN A 115 9.69 16.60 10.79
CA ASN A 115 9.43 18.02 11.03
C ASN A 115 8.23 18.59 10.26
N GLY A 116 7.40 17.76 9.63
CA GLY A 116 6.21 18.22 8.92
C GLY A 116 6.48 19.24 7.79
N ARG A 117 7.75 19.49 7.43
CA ARG A 117 8.10 20.36 6.31
C ARG A 117 7.70 19.66 5.03
N GLU A 118 7.02 20.40 4.17
CA GLU A 118 6.61 19.89 2.87
C GLU A 118 7.82 19.85 1.92
N PRO A 119 8.35 18.69 1.57
CA PRO A 119 9.58 18.60 0.78
C PRO A 119 9.40 19.21 -0.60
N LEU A 120 8.19 19.13 -1.17
CA LEU A 120 7.88 19.75 -2.45
C LEU A 120 7.96 21.28 -2.40
N LYS A 121 7.53 21.91 -1.30
CA LYS A 121 7.69 23.36 -1.12
C LYS A 121 9.16 23.77 -1.01
N CYS A 122 9.97 22.97 -0.37
CA CYS A 122 11.40 23.19 -0.32
C CYS A 122 12.01 23.15 -1.73
N PHE A 123 11.68 22.12 -2.50
CA PHE A 123 12.18 21.92 -3.86
C PHE A 123 11.79 23.08 -4.79
N ILE A 124 10.52 23.50 -4.77
CA ILE A 124 10.02 24.61 -5.61
C ILE A 124 10.63 25.97 -5.20
N ARG A 125 10.88 26.18 -3.91
CA ARG A 125 11.42 27.45 -3.39
C ARG A 125 12.94 27.54 -3.43
N GLY A 126 13.64 26.50 -3.89
CA GLY A 126 15.10 26.45 -3.91
C GLY A 126 15.74 26.44 -2.51
N THR A 127 14.96 26.14 -1.46
CA THR A 127 15.50 25.96 -0.12
C THR A 127 16.06 24.55 0.01
N ASP A 128 17.09 24.39 0.80
CA ASP A 128 17.75 23.11 1.01
C ASP A 128 16.79 22.06 1.55
N CYS A 129 16.42 21.10 0.70
CA CYS A 129 15.48 20.01 1.01
C CYS A 129 16.17 18.78 1.59
N THR A 130 17.50 18.78 1.69
CA THR A 130 18.26 17.64 2.24
C THR A 130 17.95 17.36 3.70
N TYR A 131 17.33 18.30 4.40
CA TYR A 131 16.97 18.20 5.83
C TYR A 131 15.58 17.64 6.11
N SER A 132 14.84 17.20 5.10
CA SER A 132 13.55 16.51 5.32
C SER A 132 13.78 15.09 5.80
N LYS A 133 14.21 14.97 7.04
CA LYS A 133 14.50 13.68 7.68
C LYS A 133 13.22 12.87 7.82
N ILE A 134 13.29 11.61 7.42
CA ILE A 134 12.23 10.64 7.61
C ILE A 134 12.28 10.13 9.04
N ASN A 135 11.13 10.05 9.69
CA ASN A 135 10.99 9.41 10.98
C ASN A 135 11.47 7.98 10.88
N ASP A 136 12.59 7.69 11.52
CA ASP A 136 13.15 6.36 11.48
C ASP A 136 12.48 5.42 12.50
N PHE A 137 12.58 4.14 12.24
CA PHE A 137 12.00 3.06 13.02
C PHE A 137 12.51 2.87 14.44
N LYS A 138 13.43 3.65 14.88
CA LYS A 138 13.86 3.60 16.29
C LYS A 138 12.76 4.08 17.23
N ASN A 139 11.64 4.57 16.67
CA ASN A 139 10.46 4.84 17.46
C ASN A 139 9.89 3.50 17.96
N ARG A 140 10.00 3.28 19.29
CA ARG A 140 9.57 2.06 20.00
C ARG A 140 8.14 1.63 19.63
N ASP A 141 7.27 2.60 19.34
CA ASP A 141 5.86 2.38 19.04
C ASP A 141 5.65 1.73 17.66
N LEU A 142 6.44 2.08 16.65
CA LEU A 142 6.33 1.48 15.32
C LEU A 142 6.84 0.03 15.30
N ASN A 143 7.94 -0.25 16.00
CA ASN A 143 8.42 -1.62 16.15
C ASN A 143 7.39 -2.50 16.86
N ASN A 144 6.76 -1.99 17.90
CA ASN A 144 5.68 -2.69 18.60
C ASN A 144 4.50 -2.94 17.66
N TYR A 145 4.12 -1.97 16.84
CA TYR A 145 3.05 -2.11 15.86
C TYR A 145 3.33 -3.22 14.83
N PHE A 146 4.52 -3.25 14.23
CA PHE A 146 4.85 -4.30 13.27
C PHE A 146 4.96 -5.67 13.93
N ASN A 147 5.44 -5.73 15.16
CA ASN A 147 5.47 -6.98 15.93
C ASN A 147 4.04 -7.46 16.22
N HIS A 148 3.12 -6.58 16.59
CA HIS A 148 1.72 -6.95 16.78
C HIS A 148 1.05 -7.46 15.49
N ILE A 149 1.33 -6.82 14.34
CA ILE A 149 0.83 -7.32 13.04
C ILE A 149 1.40 -8.71 12.75
N ARG A 150 2.69 -8.91 12.90
CA ARG A 150 3.34 -10.21 12.68
C ARG A 150 2.81 -11.28 13.63
N GLU A 151 2.61 -10.94 14.89
CA GLU A 151 2.02 -11.83 15.88
C GLU A 151 0.58 -12.19 15.54
N PHE A 152 -0.24 -11.22 15.12
CA PHE A 152 -1.59 -11.44 14.64
C PHE A 152 -1.60 -12.41 13.44
N ILE A 153 -0.74 -12.17 12.46
CA ILE A 153 -0.60 -13.02 11.28
C ILE A 153 -0.20 -14.44 11.67
N SER A 154 0.77 -14.60 12.56
CA SER A 154 1.26 -15.90 13.00
C SER A 154 0.20 -16.73 13.74
N LYS A 155 -0.71 -16.05 14.45
CA LYS A 155 -1.86 -16.68 15.12
C LYS A 155 -3.03 -16.99 14.16
N THR A 156 -3.01 -16.41 12.98
CA THR A 156 -4.04 -16.64 11.94
C THR A 156 -3.57 -17.81 11.08
N SER A 157 -3.98 -19.04 11.47
CA SER A 157 -3.61 -20.27 10.76
C SER A 157 -4.14 -20.21 9.33
N ASN A 158 -3.34 -20.13 8.30
CA ASN A 158 -3.65 -20.48 6.90
C ASN A 158 -2.89 -19.67 5.83
N ASN A 159 -1.85 -18.91 6.16
CA ASN A 159 -1.13 -18.04 5.19
C ASN A 159 -2.05 -17.11 4.36
N ARG A 160 -3.26 -16.84 4.91
CA ARG A 160 -4.27 -16.02 4.26
C ARG A 160 -3.95 -14.53 4.34
N ILE A 161 -3.28 -14.13 5.42
CA ILE A 161 -2.94 -12.73 5.68
C ILE A 161 -1.43 -12.56 5.46
N LEU A 162 -1.09 -11.64 4.57
CA LEU A 162 0.28 -11.27 4.25
C LEU A 162 0.51 -9.82 4.66
N PHE A 163 1.74 -9.50 5.04
CA PHE A 163 2.15 -8.15 5.39
C PHE A 163 3.36 -7.72 4.57
N TYR A 164 3.20 -6.63 3.83
CA TYR A 164 4.30 -5.98 3.12
C TYR A 164 4.77 -4.74 3.87
N ASN A 165 6.02 -4.78 4.33
CA ASN A 165 6.66 -3.65 5.00
C ASN A 165 7.43 -2.79 4.00
N SER A 166 6.88 -1.63 3.65
CA SER A 166 7.52 -0.68 2.74
C SER A 166 8.62 0.17 3.39
N TYR A 167 8.64 0.18 4.70
CA TYR A 167 9.56 1.02 5.46
C TYR A 167 11.02 0.68 5.19
N ASP A 168 11.35 -0.60 5.22
CA ASP A 168 12.72 -1.07 4.97
C ASP A 168 13.22 -0.70 3.57
N THR A 169 12.29 -0.44 2.63
CA THR A 169 12.63 0.00 1.28
C THR A 169 12.84 1.51 1.22
N ILE A 170 11.98 2.28 1.88
CA ILE A 170 12.04 3.76 1.85
C ILE A 170 13.15 4.26 2.77
N CYS A 171 13.38 3.59 3.88
CA CYS A 171 14.34 3.96 4.90
C CYS A 171 15.22 2.78 5.32
N PRO A 172 16.07 2.25 4.43
CA PRO A 172 16.86 1.03 4.68
C PRO A 172 17.96 1.25 5.73
N LYS A 173 18.41 2.48 5.92
CA LYS A 173 19.45 2.84 6.89
C LYS A 173 19.12 4.20 7.51
N SER A 174 19.15 4.26 8.85
CA SER A 174 18.99 5.50 9.59
C SER A 174 20.32 6.28 9.68
N PRO A 175 20.31 7.60 9.57
CA PRO A 175 19.18 8.44 9.19
C PRO A 175 18.85 8.38 7.69
N CYS A 176 17.57 8.50 7.34
CA CYS A 176 17.14 8.58 5.96
C CYS A 176 16.40 9.90 5.69
N TYR A 177 16.39 10.30 4.45
CA TYR A 177 15.88 11.59 4.00
C TYR A 177 14.90 11.41 2.84
N SER A 178 13.94 12.29 2.72
CA SER A 178 12.97 12.27 1.63
C SER A 178 13.55 12.60 0.26
N TYR A 179 14.71 13.25 0.24
CA TYR A 179 15.43 13.59 -0.97
C TYR A 179 16.75 12.83 -1.05
N ASN A 180 16.94 12.09 -2.13
CA ASN A 180 18.20 11.44 -2.46
C ASN A 180 18.99 12.37 -3.41
N VAL A 181 20.06 12.97 -2.90
CA VAL A 181 20.89 13.92 -3.64
C VAL A 181 21.63 13.25 -4.80
N GLU A 182 22.06 11.99 -4.63
CA GLU A 182 22.84 11.28 -5.66
C GLU A 182 21.97 10.90 -6.88
N GLU A 183 20.69 10.59 -6.64
CA GLU A 183 19.77 10.19 -7.68
C GLU A 183 18.84 11.32 -8.14
N ASP A 184 18.92 12.50 -7.51
CA ASP A 184 18.01 13.64 -7.72
C ASP A 184 16.53 13.23 -7.62
N LYS A 185 16.19 12.43 -6.59
CA LYS A 185 14.85 11.88 -6.41
C LYS A 185 14.25 12.30 -5.09
N LEU A 186 12.99 12.71 -5.15
CA LEU A 186 12.20 13.08 -4.00
C LEU A 186 11.18 11.97 -3.69
N SER A 187 11.31 11.30 -2.55
CA SER A 187 10.39 10.20 -2.18
C SER A 187 9.04 10.68 -1.64
N HIS A 188 8.99 11.83 -0.96
CA HIS A 188 7.77 12.37 -0.36
C HIS A 188 7.36 13.70 -0.99
N ARG A 189 6.06 13.87 -1.24
CA ARG A 189 5.48 15.16 -1.68
C ARG A 189 5.06 16.04 -0.49
N ASP A 190 4.73 15.43 0.62
CA ASP A 190 4.37 16.07 1.89
C ASP A 190 4.78 15.19 3.08
N LYS A 191 4.25 15.48 4.28
CA LYS A 191 4.62 14.79 5.52
C LYS A 191 4.45 13.26 5.46
N SER A 192 3.42 12.78 4.79
CA SER A 192 2.96 11.36 4.87
C SER A 192 2.63 10.73 3.51
N HIS A 193 2.78 11.49 2.42
CA HIS A 193 2.48 10.98 1.10
C HIS A 193 3.72 10.93 0.21
N LEU A 194 3.83 9.85 -0.55
CA LEU A 194 4.89 9.67 -1.52
C LEU A 194 4.64 10.49 -2.79
N THR A 195 5.72 10.84 -3.47
CA THR A 195 5.71 11.18 -4.89
C THR A 195 5.45 9.92 -5.72
N ILE A 196 5.22 10.08 -7.02
CA ILE A 196 5.20 8.93 -7.96
C ILE A 196 6.54 8.19 -7.89
N GLU A 197 7.65 8.90 -7.90
CA GLU A 197 9.00 8.33 -7.82
C GLU A 197 9.21 7.58 -6.50
N GLY A 198 8.79 8.16 -5.37
CA GLY A 198 8.83 7.51 -4.06
C GLY A 198 8.03 6.21 -4.04
N SER A 199 6.85 6.18 -4.65
CA SER A 199 6.08 4.95 -4.82
C SER A 199 6.80 3.93 -5.70
N LEU A 200 7.46 4.35 -6.77
CA LEU A 200 8.19 3.47 -7.67
C LEU A 200 9.44 2.85 -7.03
N LEU A 201 10.03 3.48 -6.00
CA LEU A 201 11.10 2.85 -5.22
C LEU A 201 10.69 1.51 -4.62
N LEU A 202 9.41 1.36 -4.28
CA LEU A 202 8.86 0.13 -3.70
C LEU A 202 8.80 -1.02 -4.69
N LYS A 203 8.80 -0.75 -6.01
CA LYS A 203 8.55 -1.73 -7.08
C LYS A 203 9.43 -2.97 -6.97
N LYS A 204 10.74 -2.79 -6.83
CA LYS A 204 11.71 -3.90 -6.83
C LYS A 204 11.49 -4.86 -5.67
N GLU A 205 11.34 -4.34 -4.47
CA GLU A 205 11.17 -5.16 -3.27
C GLU A 205 9.77 -5.77 -3.21
N PHE A 206 8.74 -5.04 -3.66
CA PHE A 206 7.41 -5.60 -3.79
C PHE A 206 7.36 -6.76 -4.79
N LEU A 207 8.08 -6.68 -5.92
CA LEU A 207 8.16 -7.79 -6.88
C LEU A 207 8.80 -9.04 -6.28
N LYS A 208 9.81 -8.89 -5.41
CA LYS A 208 10.38 -10.02 -4.69
C LYS A 208 9.36 -10.64 -3.74
N PHE A 209 8.69 -9.81 -2.94
CA PHE A 209 7.62 -10.23 -2.04
C PHE A 209 6.49 -10.94 -2.81
N TYR A 210 6.05 -10.36 -3.92
CA TYR A 210 5.01 -10.92 -4.79
C TYR A 210 5.41 -12.31 -5.32
N LYS A 211 6.63 -12.46 -5.85
CA LYS A 211 7.11 -13.73 -6.39
C LYS A 211 7.18 -14.86 -5.35
N ILE A 212 7.39 -14.53 -4.09
CA ILE A 212 7.43 -15.51 -3.00
C ILE A 212 6.00 -15.96 -2.62
N ASN A 213 5.04 -15.04 -2.60
CA ASN A 213 3.74 -15.26 -2.00
C ASN A 213 2.60 -15.55 -2.99
N TYR A 214 2.79 -15.22 -4.28
CA TYR A 214 1.72 -15.26 -5.31
C TYR A 214 2.13 -16.00 -6.60
N LYS A 215 3.11 -16.88 -6.52
CA LYS A 215 3.52 -17.74 -7.65
C LYS A 215 2.45 -18.72 -8.05
#